data_1ffd2940e2260d8dedfc24fd84171dfb
#
_entry.id   1ffd2940e2260d8dedfc24fd84171dfb
#
_cell.length_a   1.000
_cell.length_b   1.000
_cell.length_c   1.000
_cell.angle_alpha   90.00
_cell.angle_beta   90.00
_cell.angle_gamma   90.00
#
_symmetry.space_group_name_H-M   'P 1'
#
loop_
_entity.id
_entity.type
_entity.pdbx_description
1 polymer ?
#
loop_
_entity_poly.entity_id
_entity_poly.type
_entity_poly.pdbx_seq_one_letter_code
_entity_poly.pdbx_strand_id
1 'polypeptide(L)'
;LVAGYTGPGGKTILPGKAVAKLDLRLVPNQTRAEAEKKLRAHLDKHGFTDVEVNVSGGYDPTEVAEDSRLVRSELATYKKLGVTTSLNPRMAGSWPGSTFTSPPVSIPAAHFGIGHGSGAHAPDEYFLIDSTNPKVAGLVDATMGFAEFLYVLAAIK
;
A
#
# COMPACT_ATOMS: atom_id res chain seq x y z
N LEU A 1 -11.13 -18.82 -1.46
CA LEU A 1 -11.66 -19.99 -0.80
C LEU A 1 -11.19 -21.25 -1.53
N VAL A 2 -10.65 -22.21 -0.79
CA VAL A 2 -10.21 -23.51 -1.31
C VAL A 2 -10.86 -24.60 -0.45
N ALA A 3 -11.55 -25.54 -1.09
CA ALA A 3 -12.15 -26.71 -0.45
C ALA A 3 -12.24 -27.85 -1.47
N GLY A 4 -12.26 -29.10 -1.00
CA GLY A 4 -12.39 -30.28 -1.84
C GLY A 4 -11.07 -30.80 -2.37
N TYR A 5 -11.17 -31.66 -3.40
CA TYR A 5 -10.01 -32.26 -4.05
C TYR A 5 -9.37 -31.28 -5.05
N THR A 6 -8.08 -31.07 -4.92
CA THR A 6 -7.31 -30.12 -5.76
C THR A 6 -6.25 -30.81 -6.62
N GLY A 7 -6.22 -32.16 -6.65
CA GLY A 7 -5.31 -32.94 -7.49
C GLY A 7 -5.83 -33.14 -8.93
N PRO A 8 -5.05 -33.84 -9.76
CA PRO A 8 -5.45 -34.17 -11.14
C PRO A 8 -6.74 -35.00 -11.20
N GLY A 9 -7.59 -34.78 -12.20
CA GLY A 9 -8.85 -35.45 -12.39
C GLY A 9 -9.93 -35.02 -11.41
N GLY A 10 -11.04 -35.74 -11.39
CA GLY A 10 -12.17 -35.53 -10.49
C GLY A 10 -12.22 -36.55 -9.35
N LYS A 11 -12.69 -36.15 -8.19
CA LYS A 11 -12.94 -37.01 -7.05
C LYS A 11 -14.21 -36.60 -6.32
N THR A 12 -15.16 -37.51 -6.21
CA THR A 12 -16.40 -37.31 -5.47
C THR A 12 -16.16 -37.61 -4.00
N ILE A 13 -15.83 -36.59 -3.21
CA ILE A 13 -15.57 -36.67 -1.78
C ILE A 13 -16.00 -35.40 -1.09
N LEU A 14 -16.56 -35.48 0.09
CA LEU A 14 -16.80 -34.35 0.96
C LEU A 14 -15.45 -33.79 1.44
N PRO A 15 -15.22 -32.47 1.35
CA PRO A 15 -14.00 -31.87 1.86
C PRO A 15 -13.84 -32.04 3.36
N GLY A 16 -12.70 -32.55 3.83
CA GLY A 16 -12.37 -32.59 5.24
C GLY A 16 -11.89 -31.23 5.79
N LYS A 17 -11.59 -30.29 4.88
CA LYS A 17 -11.09 -28.95 5.24
C LYS A 17 -11.48 -27.94 4.17
N ALA A 18 -11.83 -26.74 4.62
CA ALA A 18 -11.96 -25.55 3.77
C ALA A 18 -11.07 -24.43 4.32
N VAL A 19 -10.44 -23.68 3.43
CA VAL A 19 -9.55 -22.56 3.78
C VAL A 19 -9.97 -21.32 3.02
N ALA A 20 -10.23 -20.24 3.74
CA ALA A 20 -10.39 -18.90 3.17
C ALA A 20 -9.14 -18.07 3.48
N LYS A 21 -8.54 -17.47 2.44
CA LYS A 21 -7.51 -16.45 2.59
C LYS A 21 -8.15 -15.08 2.40
N LEU A 22 -7.94 -14.19 3.36
CA LEU A 22 -8.50 -12.84 3.38
C LEU A 22 -7.37 -11.83 3.48
N ASP A 23 -7.52 -10.72 2.77
CA ASP A 23 -6.68 -9.54 2.89
C ASP A 23 -7.59 -8.38 3.30
N LEU A 24 -7.36 -7.81 4.50
CA LEU A 24 -8.15 -6.73 5.05
C LEU A 24 -7.42 -5.41 4.83
N ARG A 25 -8.01 -4.52 4.03
CA ARG A 25 -7.50 -3.16 3.80
C ARG A 25 -8.07 -2.22 4.86
N LEU A 26 -7.25 -1.92 5.86
CA LEU A 26 -7.64 -1.07 6.98
C LEU A 26 -7.62 0.41 6.58
N VAL A 27 -8.48 1.19 7.23
CA VAL A 27 -8.53 2.65 7.10
C VAL A 27 -7.98 3.30 8.38
N PRO A 28 -7.64 4.60 8.36
CA PRO A 28 -7.26 5.33 9.58
C PRO A 28 -8.24 5.10 10.73
N ASN A 29 -7.74 5.17 11.95
CA ASN A 29 -8.47 4.86 13.20
C ASN A 29 -8.90 3.38 13.33
N GLN A 30 -8.28 2.49 12.59
CA GLN A 30 -8.35 1.05 12.81
C GLN A 30 -6.95 0.51 13.09
N THR A 31 -6.88 -0.59 13.84
CA THR A 31 -5.62 -1.31 14.04
C THR A 31 -5.76 -2.75 13.58
N ARG A 32 -4.63 -3.36 13.21
CA ARG A 32 -4.57 -4.78 12.89
C ARG A 32 -5.13 -5.63 14.04
N ALA A 33 -4.73 -5.34 15.27
CA ALA A 33 -5.17 -6.09 16.44
C ALA A 33 -6.68 -6.01 16.68
N GLU A 34 -7.27 -4.83 16.46
CA GLU A 34 -8.73 -4.67 16.53
C GLU A 34 -9.47 -5.40 15.41
N ALA A 35 -8.93 -5.38 14.19
CA ALA A 35 -9.54 -6.08 13.07
C ALA A 35 -9.58 -7.59 13.32
N GLU A 36 -8.47 -8.16 13.81
CA GLU A 36 -8.38 -9.56 14.20
C GLU A 36 -9.39 -9.91 15.30
N LYS A 37 -9.44 -9.11 16.38
CA LYS A 37 -10.40 -9.29 17.48
C LYS A 37 -11.85 -9.22 17.00
N LYS A 38 -12.17 -8.27 16.13
CA LYS A 38 -13.51 -8.10 15.56
C LYS A 38 -13.90 -9.28 14.65
N LEU A 39 -12.96 -9.79 13.85
CA LEU A 39 -13.19 -10.98 13.04
C LEU A 39 -13.51 -12.19 13.92
N ARG A 40 -12.71 -12.45 14.95
CA ARG A 40 -12.97 -13.55 15.88
C ARG A 40 -14.34 -13.42 16.56
N ALA A 41 -14.63 -12.24 17.12
CA ALA A 41 -15.92 -11.99 17.75
C ALA A 41 -17.12 -12.12 16.78
N HIS A 42 -16.94 -11.77 15.51
CA HIS A 42 -17.97 -11.97 14.48
C HIS A 42 -18.23 -13.45 14.25
N LEU A 43 -17.21 -14.26 14.08
CA LEU A 43 -17.33 -15.71 13.90
C LEU A 43 -18.02 -16.36 15.10
N ASP A 44 -17.62 -16.03 16.32
CA ASP A 44 -18.21 -16.55 17.55
C ASP A 44 -19.68 -16.19 17.68
N LYS A 45 -20.04 -14.92 17.39
CA LYS A 45 -21.43 -14.43 17.38
C LYS A 45 -22.34 -15.23 16.43
N HIS A 46 -21.78 -15.72 15.33
CA HIS A 46 -22.53 -16.50 14.33
C HIS A 46 -22.40 -18.01 14.50
N GLY A 47 -21.84 -18.47 15.63
CA GLY A 47 -21.74 -19.89 15.96
C GLY A 47 -20.56 -20.63 15.30
N PHE A 48 -19.63 -19.90 14.65
CA PHE A 48 -18.45 -20.49 14.00
C PHE A 48 -17.25 -20.52 14.97
N THR A 49 -17.42 -21.11 16.12
CA THR A 49 -16.40 -21.19 17.17
C THR A 49 -15.28 -22.17 16.86
N ASP A 50 -15.53 -23.12 15.97
CA ASP A 50 -14.59 -24.14 15.48
C ASP A 50 -13.72 -23.66 14.32
N VAL A 51 -14.01 -22.48 13.75
CA VAL A 51 -13.18 -21.89 12.69
C VAL A 51 -11.89 -21.35 13.25
N GLU A 52 -10.78 -21.94 12.84
CA GLU A 52 -9.43 -21.47 13.18
C GLU A 52 -9.08 -20.20 12.39
N VAL A 53 -8.62 -19.17 13.09
CA VAL A 53 -8.16 -17.90 12.49
C VAL A 53 -6.66 -17.79 12.64
N ASN A 54 -5.94 -17.88 11.53
CA ASN A 54 -4.48 -17.79 11.47
C ASN A 54 -4.08 -16.48 10.81
N VAL A 55 -3.42 -15.57 11.56
CA VAL A 55 -2.96 -14.29 11.06
C VAL A 55 -1.49 -14.39 10.65
N SER A 56 -1.23 -14.35 9.36
CA SER A 56 0.11 -14.54 8.79
C SER A 56 0.97 -13.27 8.81
N GLY A 57 0.39 -12.09 9.08
CA GLY A 57 1.12 -10.82 9.11
C GLY A 57 0.19 -9.63 8.98
N GLY A 58 0.78 -8.44 8.88
CA GLY A 58 0.06 -7.19 8.68
C GLY A 58 0.67 -6.03 9.48
N TYR A 59 0.23 -4.85 9.18
CA TYR A 59 0.61 -3.61 9.84
C TYR A 59 -0.57 -2.65 9.89
N ASP A 60 -0.49 -1.68 10.74
CA ASP A 60 -1.52 -0.66 10.89
C ASP A 60 -1.53 0.31 9.69
N PRO A 61 -2.67 0.93 9.38
CA PRO A 61 -2.72 1.96 8.35
C PRO A 61 -1.81 3.14 8.70
N THR A 62 -1.37 3.84 7.67
CA THR A 62 -0.62 5.08 7.83
C THR A 62 -1.40 6.24 7.26
N GLU A 63 -1.27 7.40 7.87
CA GLU A 63 -1.89 8.65 7.47
C GLU A 63 -0.89 9.79 7.61
N VAL A 64 -0.93 10.72 6.69
CA VAL A 64 -0.17 11.96 6.75
C VAL A 64 -1.12 13.15 6.53
N ALA A 65 -0.97 14.21 7.30
CA ALA A 65 -1.80 15.40 7.16
C ALA A 65 -1.52 16.10 5.81
N GLU A 66 -2.57 16.53 5.14
CA GLU A 66 -2.50 17.21 3.84
C GLU A 66 -1.64 18.50 3.90
N ASP A 67 -1.69 19.21 5.02
CA ASP A 67 -0.94 20.43 5.28
C ASP A 67 0.46 20.17 5.87
N SER A 68 0.87 18.91 5.99
CA SER A 68 2.20 18.57 6.48
C SER A 68 3.29 19.16 5.60
N ARG A 69 4.44 19.47 6.20
CA ARG A 69 5.62 19.95 5.47
C ARG A 69 6.00 19.00 4.33
N LEU A 70 5.87 17.71 4.54
CA LEU A 70 6.17 16.68 3.55
C LEU A 70 5.28 16.83 2.32
N VAL A 71 3.95 16.82 2.49
CA VAL A 71 2.98 16.92 1.39
C VAL A 71 3.10 18.27 0.67
N ARG A 72 3.27 19.37 1.40
CA ARG A 72 3.51 20.70 0.81
C ARG A 72 4.77 20.71 -0.07
N SER A 73 5.83 20.04 0.37
CA SER A 73 7.08 19.95 -0.38
C SER A 73 6.93 19.10 -1.65
N GLU A 74 6.20 17.98 -1.59
CA GLU A 74 5.88 17.17 -2.75
C GLU A 74 5.11 17.97 -3.80
N LEU A 75 4.03 18.63 -3.40
CA LEU A 75 3.20 19.45 -4.29
C LEU A 75 4.01 20.61 -4.91
N ALA A 76 4.86 21.28 -4.11
CA ALA A 76 5.73 22.35 -4.60
C ALA A 76 6.77 21.82 -5.61
N THR A 77 7.30 20.63 -5.37
CA THR A 77 8.24 19.99 -6.29
C THR A 77 7.57 19.63 -7.61
N TYR A 78 6.41 18.99 -7.59
CA TYR A 78 5.65 18.69 -8.81
C TYR A 78 5.34 19.96 -9.61
N LYS A 79 4.90 21.02 -8.93
CA LYS A 79 4.67 22.32 -9.57
C LYS A 79 5.94 22.90 -10.22
N LYS A 80 7.08 22.82 -9.54
CA LYS A 80 8.38 23.30 -10.06
C LYS A 80 8.83 22.51 -11.29
N LEU A 81 8.58 21.20 -11.29
CA LEU A 81 8.88 20.31 -12.41
C LEU A 81 7.85 20.36 -13.55
N GLY A 82 6.82 21.20 -13.45
CA GLY A 82 5.76 21.30 -14.45
C GLY A 82 4.85 20.07 -14.53
N VAL A 83 4.85 19.24 -13.50
CA VAL A 83 4.01 18.02 -13.44
C VAL A 83 2.65 18.37 -12.87
N THR A 84 1.60 18.12 -13.65
CA THR A 84 0.22 18.22 -13.15
C THR A 84 -0.05 17.04 -12.22
N THR A 85 -0.42 17.34 -10.99
CA THR A 85 -0.69 16.34 -9.97
C THR A 85 -2.04 16.57 -9.30
N SER A 86 -2.62 15.52 -8.76
CA SER A 86 -3.80 15.57 -7.90
C SER A 86 -3.49 14.89 -6.57
N LEU A 87 -3.98 15.46 -5.50
CA LEU A 87 -3.89 14.86 -4.17
C LEU A 87 -5.02 13.87 -3.98
N ASN A 88 -4.68 12.60 -3.82
CA ASN A 88 -5.65 11.55 -3.51
C ASN A 88 -5.60 11.30 -2.00
N PRO A 89 -6.67 11.64 -1.27
CA PRO A 89 -6.66 11.57 0.20
C PRO A 89 -6.58 10.12 0.72
N ARG A 90 -6.87 9.13 -0.11
CA ARG A 90 -6.82 7.72 0.27
C ARG A 90 -6.42 6.84 -0.92
N MET A 91 -5.59 5.86 -0.63
CA MET A 91 -5.22 4.80 -1.57
C MET A 91 -5.44 3.43 -0.93
N ALA A 92 -5.91 2.47 -1.73
CA ALA A 92 -6.05 1.08 -1.30
C ALA A 92 -4.72 0.31 -1.31
N GLY A 93 -3.64 0.92 -1.76
CA GLY A 93 -2.30 0.36 -1.74
C GLY A 93 -1.85 0.03 -0.32
N SER A 94 -1.02 -1.00 -0.19
CA SER A 94 -0.52 -1.47 1.10
C SER A 94 1.00 -1.35 1.14
N TRP A 95 1.52 -0.72 2.18
CA TRP A 95 2.95 -0.60 2.44
C TRP A 95 3.18 -0.38 3.95
N PRO A 96 4.33 -0.74 4.50
CA PRO A 96 4.59 -0.70 5.94
C PRO A 96 4.88 0.72 6.46
N GLY A 97 4.11 1.72 6.03
CA GLY A 97 4.29 3.13 6.38
C GLY A 97 4.17 3.41 7.87
N SER A 98 3.37 2.61 8.59
CA SER A 98 3.25 2.71 10.04
C SER A 98 4.59 2.54 10.78
N THR A 99 5.58 1.88 10.19
CA THR A 99 6.95 1.78 10.72
C THR A 99 7.59 3.17 10.92
N PHE A 100 7.24 4.13 10.08
CA PHE A 100 7.74 5.50 10.15
C PHE A 100 6.79 6.43 10.93
N THR A 101 5.48 6.26 10.73
CA THR A 101 4.48 7.19 11.26
C THR A 101 4.05 6.89 12.69
N SER A 102 4.31 5.68 13.19
CA SER A 102 3.99 5.29 14.55
C SER A 102 5.17 5.51 15.51
N PRO A 103 4.91 5.60 16.83
CA PRO A 103 5.98 5.61 17.83
C PRO A 103 6.93 4.40 17.70
N PRO A 104 8.23 4.55 18.01
CA PRO A 104 8.89 5.77 18.52
C PRO A 104 9.32 6.78 17.45
N VAL A 105 9.23 6.45 16.15
CA VAL A 105 9.75 7.28 15.05
C VAL A 105 8.86 8.50 14.82
N SER A 106 7.57 8.30 14.64
CA SER A 106 6.53 9.34 14.54
C SER A 106 6.85 10.48 13.56
N ILE A 107 7.36 10.13 12.37
CA ILE A 107 7.61 11.08 11.28
C ILE A 107 6.58 10.90 10.16
N PRO A 108 6.19 11.96 9.45
CA PRO A 108 5.33 11.83 8.28
C PRO A 108 6.03 11.02 7.18
N ALA A 109 5.27 10.16 6.51
CA ALA A 109 5.77 9.35 5.40
C ALA A 109 4.72 9.29 4.29
N ALA A 110 5.14 9.53 3.06
CA ALA A 110 4.30 9.57 1.89
C ALA A 110 5.05 9.05 0.65
N HIS A 111 4.40 9.02 -0.49
CA HIS A 111 4.97 8.55 -1.75
C HIS A 111 5.25 9.72 -2.68
N PHE A 112 6.48 9.80 -3.16
CA PHE A 112 6.91 10.77 -4.15
C PHE A 112 7.56 10.05 -5.34
N GLY A 113 7.40 10.59 -6.54
CA GLY A 113 8.11 10.16 -7.73
C GLY A 113 7.47 10.65 -9.01
N ILE A 114 8.27 10.80 -10.07
CA ILE A 114 7.85 11.18 -11.43
C ILE A 114 8.16 10.10 -12.46
N GLY A 115 8.77 9.00 -12.04
CA GLY A 115 9.10 7.89 -12.93
C GLY A 115 7.86 7.25 -13.54
N HIS A 116 8.05 6.55 -14.65
CA HIS A 116 6.99 5.84 -15.36
C HIS A 116 7.30 4.35 -15.43
N GLY A 117 6.29 3.55 -15.16
CA GLY A 117 6.34 2.10 -15.23
C GLY A 117 4.95 1.50 -15.22
N SER A 118 4.85 0.21 -15.42
CA SER A 118 3.58 -0.52 -15.41
C SER A 118 3.80 -1.99 -15.09
N GLY A 119 2.72 -2.73 -14.92
CA GLY A 119 2.74 -4.16 -14.70
C GLY A 119 3.13 -4.55 -13.27
N ALA A 120 2.93 -3.68 -12.27
CA ALA A 120 3.29 -3.96 -10.88
C ALA A 120 2.78 -5.35 -10.44
N HIS A 121 3.70 -6.15 -9.86
CA HIS A 121 3.50 -7.55 -9.45
C HIS A 121 3.25 -8.56 -10.58
N ALA A 122 3.39 -8.15 -11.84
CA ALA A 122 3.33 -9.05 -12.98
C ALA A 122 4.73 -9.50 -13.43
N PRO A 123 4.87 -10.64 -14.14
CA PRO A 123 6.18 -11.10 -14.61
C PRO A 123 6.87 -10.15 -15.59
N ASP A 124 6.12 -9.28 -16.24
CA ASP A 124 6.55 -8.28 -17.22
C ASP A 124 6.54 -6.85 -16.64
N GLU A 125 6.61 -6.70 -15.32
CA GLU A 125 6.75 -5.40 -14.67
C GLU A 125 7.97 -4.65 -15.21
N TYR A 126 7.79 -3.40 -15.56
CA TYR A 126 8.87 -2.57 -16.09
C TYR A 126 8.89 -1.16 -15.47
N PHE A 127 10.08 -0.59 -15.47
CA PHE A 127 10.32 0.83 -15.23
C PHE A 127 11.02 1.43 -16.47
N LEU A 128 10.61 2.61 -16.89
CA LEU A 128 11.17 3.27 -18.06
C LEU A 128 12.50 3.92 -17.73
N ILE A 129 13.59 3.45 -18.37
CA ILE A 129 14.93 4.00 -18.17
C ILE A 129 15.09 5.30 -18.98
N ASP A 130 14.65 5.28 -20.24
CA ASP A 130 14.72 6.44 -21.14
C ASP A 130 13.42 6.54 -21.94
N SER A 131 13.08 7.76 -22.36
CA SER A 131 11.84 8.03 -23.08
C SER A 131 12.08 8.94 -24.27
N THR A 132 11.54 8.56 -25.41
CA THR A 132 11.45 9.42 -26.59
C THR A 132 10.31 10.46 -26.49
N ASN A 133 9.39 10.28 -25.53
CA ASN A 133 8.31 11.22 -25.25
C ASN A 133 8.75 12.20 -24.16
N PRO A 134 8.91 13.50 -24.46
CA PRO A 134 9.38 14.48 -23.49
C PRO A 134 8.41 14.75 -22.33
N LYS A 135 7.18 14.20 -22.37
CA LYS A 135 6.20 14.30 -21.29
C LYS A 135 6.27 13.12 -20.32
N VAL A 136 7.14 12.15 -20.58
CA VAL A 136 7.25 10.92 -19.79
C VAL A 136 8.65 10.83 -19.22
N ALA A 137 8.77 10.94 -17.92
CA ALA A 137 10.05 10.90 -17.21
C ALA A 137 10.66 9.50 -17.21
N GLY A 138 11.94 9.42 -17.53
CA GLY A 138 12.75 8.22 -17.38
C GLY A 138 13.46 8.15 -16.01
N LEU A 139 14.44 7.26 -15.89
CA LEU A 139 15.18 7.04 -14.66
C LEU A 139 15.99 8.27 -14.22
N VAL A 140 16.62 8.96 -15.18
CA VAL A 140 17.41 10.17 -14.87
C VAL A 140 16.50 11.27 -14.35
N ASP A 141 15.38 11.52 -15.02
CA ASP A 141 14.40 12.53 -14.60
C ASP A 141 13.84 12.21 -13.20
N ALA A 142 13.51 10.94 -12.96
CA ALA A 142 13.04 10.48 -11.64
C ALA A 142 14.09 10.75 -10.54
N THR A 143 15.36 10.45 -10.81
CA THR A 143 16.47 10.70 -9.88
C THR A 143 16.64 12.21 -9.61
N MET A 144 16.62 13.03 -10.64
CA MET A 144 16.68 14.48 -10.51
C MET A 144 15.48 15.05 -9.79
N GLY A 145 14.29 14.45 -9.98
CA GLY A 145 13.08 14.79 -9.23
C GLY A 145 13.23 14.58 -7.73
N PHE A 146 13.85 13.47 -7.30
CA PHE A 146 14.16 13.25 -5.88
C PHE A 146 15.18 14.26 -5.33
N ALA A 147 16.23 14.59 -6.10
CA ALA A 147 17.18 15.63 -5.69
C ALA A 147 16.46 16.97 -5.51
N GLU A 148 15.63 17.38 -6.45
CA GLU A 148 14.84 18.60 -6.39
C GLU A 148 13.90 18.62 -5.16
N PHE A 149 13.22 17.48 -4.90
CA PHE A 149 12.39 17.35 -3.73
C PHE A 149 13.14 17.61 -2.41
N LEU A 150 14.36 17.08 -2.27
CA LEU A 150 15.17 17.31 -1.07
C LEU A 150 15.52 18.81 -0.89
N TYR A 151 15.84 19.53 -1.96
CA TYR A 151 16.07 20.97 -1.90
C TYR A 151 14.80 21.73 -1.52
N VAL A 152 13.67 21.39 -2.11
CA VAL A 152 12.36 21.99 -1.79
C VAL A 152 11.97 21.71 -0.34
N LEU A 153 12.13 20.47 0.11
CA LEU A 153 11.86 20.06 1.50
C LEU A 153 12.74 20.85 2.49
N ALA A 154 14.01 21.09 2.16
CA ALA A 154 14.89 21.88 3.02
C ALA A 154 14.46 23.36 3.09
N ALA A 155 13.89 23.92 2.03
CA ALA A 155 13.49 25.32 1.93
C ALA A 155 12.12 25.63 2.57
N ILE A 156 11.19 24.65 2.59
CA ILE A 156 9.85 24.82 3.17
C ILE A 156 9.92 24.65 4.70
N LYS A 157 9.42 25.65 5.41
CA LYS A 157 9.32 25.65 6.88
C LYS A 157 7.99 25.05 7.34
#